data_f32697cd7a6987edb7f8a7446a3cc5f7
#
_entry.id   f32697cd7a6987edb7f8a7446a3cc5f7
#
_cell.length_a   1.000
_cell.length_b   1.000
_cell.length_c   1.000
_cell.angle_alpha   90.00
_cell.angle_beta   90.00
_cell.angle_gamma   90.00
#
_symmetry.space_group_name_H-M   'P 1'
#
loop_
_entity.id
_entity.type
_entity.pdbx_description
1 polymer ?
#
loop_
_entity_poly.entity_id
_entity_poly.type
_entity_poly.pdbx_seq_one_letter_code
_entity_poly.pdbx_strand_id
1 'polypeptide(L)'
;ALELCDTTDAETLSVLLSTMAYVNRKLGLNDEAIHYYVKAAVNDIRSATKESVSMRGLATMLYYYKNDVNLASEYINEAFEDATFYGTRHRINVIGTLFPVFVGEKLGIEQVKRQTFQDSFILSSVFAVVLIIAIIYILMQMKHLRRSRQLLEKLNLKLSEANRIKNSYIGHYLDATFKLVNQLDNFVL
;
A
#
# COMPACT_ATOMS: atom_id res chain seq x y z
N ALA A 1 37.11 -33.25 13.97
CA ALA A 1 36.04 -34.20 13.56
C ALA A 1 35.75 -34.10 12.07
N LEU A 2 35.59 -32.90 11.49
CA LEU A 2 35.36 -32.70 10.05
C LEU A 2 36.54 -33.19 9.17
N GLU A 3 37.78 -33.11 9.66
CA GLU A 3 38.95 -33.56 8.94
C GLU A 3 39.10 -35.12 8.91
N LEU A 4 38.37 -35.84 9.78
CA LEU A 4 38.36 -37.29 9.88
C LEU A 4 37.16 -37.93 9.16
N CYS A 5 36.22 -37.12 8.67
CA CYS A 5 35.04 -37.60 7.95
C CYS A 5 35.40 -37.80 6.46
N ASP A 6 35.18 -38.98 5.95
CA ASP A 6 35.25 -39.23 4.51
C ASP A 6 34.13 -38.43 3.84
N THR A 7 34.49 -37.37 3.15
CA THR A 7 33.53 -36.44 2.48
C THR A 7 32.74 -37.11 1.36
N THR A 8 32.99 -38.37 1.08
CA THR A 8 32.24 -39.18 0.11
C THR A 8 30.92 -39.69 0.69
N ASP A 9 30.76 -39.73 2.03
CA ASP A 9 29.52 -40.13 2.69
C ASP A 9 28.72 -38.86 3.10
N ALA A 10 27.85 -38.42 2.20
CA ALA A 10 27.02 -37.23 2.40
C ALA A 10 26.07 -37.31 3.60
N GLU A 11 25.59 -38.52 3.93
CA GLU A 11 24.69 -38.72 5.07
C GLU A 11 25.44 -38.52 6.40
N THR A 12 26.60 -39.10 6.55
CA THR A 12 27.46 -38.96 7.73
C THR A 12 27.88 -37.48 7.92
N LEU A 13 28.20 -36.78 6.83
CA LEU A 13 28.55 -35.38 6.86
C LEU A 13 27.34 -34.51 7.35
N SER A 14 26.13 -34.78 6.90
CA SER A 14 24.95 -34.07 7.31
C SER A 14 24.63 -34.23 8.80
N VAL A 15 24.72 -35.47 9.29
CA VAL A 15 24.55 -35.79 10.73
C VAL A 15 25.59 -35.04 11.57
N LEU A 16 26.85 -35.03 11.13
CA LEU A 16 27.94 -34.33 11.83
C LEU A 16 27.70 -32.83 11.89
N LEU A 17 27.35 -32.22 10.75
CA LEU A 17 27.02 -30.77 10.66
C LEU A 17 25.82 -30.40 11.52
N SER A 18 24.76 -31.19 11.52
CA SER A 18 23.57 -30.99 12.36
C SER A 18 23.89 -31.10 13.85
N THR A 19 24.80 -32.04 14.21
CA THR A 19 25.26 -32.19 15.58
C THR A 19 26.09 -30.98 16.03
N MET A 20 27.02 -30.51 15.18
CA MET A 20 27.78 -29.29 15.45
C MET A 20 26.87 -28.07 15.60
N ALA A 21 25.83 -27.92 14.76
CA ALA A 21 24.82 -26.88 14.89
C ALA A 21 24.11 -26.95 16.23
N TYR A 22 23.68 -28.14 16.65
CA TYR A 22 23.04 -28.33 17.96
C TYR A 22 23.95 -27.95 19.14
N VAL A 23 25.23 -28.36 19.12
CA VAL A 23 26.20 -28.01 20.15
C VAL A 23 26.40 -26.48 20.23
N ASN A 24 26.62 -25.82 19.08
CA ASN A 24 26.80 -24.38 19.03
C ASN A 24 25.54 -23.65 19.56
N ARG A 25 24.33 -24.10 19.24
CA ARG A 25 23.09 -23.59 19.83
C ARG A 25 23.07 -23.70 21.36
N LYS A 26 23.52 -24.87 21.91
CA LYS A 26 23.59 -25.08 23.36
C LYS A 26 24.60 -24.18 24.05
N LEU A 27 25.65 -23.79 23.35
CA LEU A 27 26.67 -22.85 23.82
C LEU A 27 26.27 -21.39 23.65
N GLY A 28 25.08 -21.08 23.06
CA GLY A 28 24.62 -19.74 22.79
C GLY A 28 25.25 -19.08 21.56
N LEU A 29 26.04 -19.83 20.78
CA LEU A 29 26.65 -19.38 19.55
C LEU A 29 25.65 -19.53 18.38
N ASN A 30 24.63 -18.65 18.39
CA ASN A 30 23.46 -18.81 17.54
C ASN A 30 23.75 -18.62 16.06
N ASP A 31 24.62 -17.68 15.69
CA ASP A 31 24.98 -17.47 14.29
C ASP A 31 25.78 -18.64 13.71
N GLU A 32 26.68 -19.20 14.50
CA GLU A 32 27.41 -20.42 14.15
C GLU A 32 26.48 -21.63 14.03
N ALA A 33 25.51 -21.74 14.94
CA ALA A 33 24.50 -22.79 14.86
C ALA A 33 23.69 -22.71 13.55
N ILE A 34 23.23 -21.50 13.16
CA ILE A 34 22.53 -21.27 11.89
C ILE A 34 23.43 -21.67 10.72
N HIS A 35 24.68 -21.23 10.72
CA HIS A 35 25.64 -21.56 9.66
C HIS A 35 25.82 -23.09 9.46
N TYR A 36 25.94 -23.84 10.53
CA TYR A 36 26.09 -25.31 10.44
C TYR A 36 24.74 -25.96 10.03
N TYR A 37 23.60 -25.49 10.51
CA TYR A 37 22.29 -26.00 10.04
C TYR A 37 22.07 -25.74 8.55
N VAL A 38 22.46 -24.58 8.03
CA VAL A 38 22.39 -24.28 6.59
C VAL A 38 23.28 -25.24 5.80
N LYS A 39 24.51 -25.45 6.24
CA LYS A 39 25.41 -26.42 5.57
C LYS A 39 24.85 -27.83 5.55
N ALA A 40 24.28 -28.28 6.67
CA ALA A 40 23.64 -29.59 6.78
C ALA A 40 22.43 -29.68 5.81
N ALA A 41 21.55 -28.70 5.82
CA ALA A 41 20.37 -28.67 4.94
C ALA A 41 20.74 -28.64 3.45
N VAL A 42 21.75 -27.87 3.06
CA VAL A 42 22.26 -27.85 1.67
C VAL A 42 22.83 -29.20 1.28
N ASN A 43 23.55 -29.86 2.20
CA ASN A 43 24.09 -31.19 1.95
C ASN A 43 22.97 -32.23 1.80
N ASP A 44 21.93 -32.18 2.66
CA ASP A 44 20.75 -33.06 2.57
C ASP A 44 20.06 -32.93 1.21
N ILE A 45 19.85 -31.69 0.75
CA ILE A 45 19.24 -31.42 -0.55
C ILE A 45 20.10 -31.95 -1.70
N ARG A 46 21.41 -31.72 -1.66
CA ARG A 46 22.34 -32.16 -2.73
C ARG A 46 22.48 -33.68 -2.83
N SER A 47 22.43 -34.36 -1.70
CA SER A 47 22.49 -35.82 -1.63
C SER A 47 21.12 -36.49 -1.79
N ALA A 48 20.05 -35.72 -2.02
CA ALA A 48 18.69 -36.20 -2.04
C ALA A 48 18.29 -36.96 -0.76
N THR A 49 18.95 -36.67 0.36
CA THR A 49 18.67 -37.26 1.66
C THR A 49 17.60 -36.43 2.33
N LYS A 50 16.43 -37.01 2.55
CA LYS A 50 15.29 -36.29 3.21
C LYS A 50 15.44 -36.36 4.73
N GLU A 51 16.50 -35.74 5.27
CA GLU A 51 16.77 -35.68 6.70
C GLU A 51 16.15 -34.44 7.31
N SER A 52 15.02 -34.59 8.00
CA SER A 52 14.22 -33.45 8.53
C SER A 52 14.90 -32.72 9.71
N VAL A 53 16.03 -33.18 10.24
CA VAL A 53 16.67 -32.64 11.45
C VAL A 53 17.31 -31.29 11.18
N SER A 54 18.03 -31.14 10.08
CA SER A 54 18.72 -29.93 9.67
C SER A 54 17.72 -28.80 9.38
N MET A 55 16.70 -29.07 8.58
CA MET A 55 15.64 -28.10 8.26
C MET A 55 14.82 -27.68 9.47
N ARG A 56 14.43 -28.63 10.33
CA ARG A 56 13.75 -28.31 11.60
C ARG A 56 14.62 -27.48 12.53
N GLY A 57 15.91 -27.81 12.63
CA GLY A 57 16.89 -27.05 13.42
C GLY A 57 17.00 -25.60 12.92
N LEU A 58 17.14 -25.45 11.61
CA LEU A 58 17.19 -24.14 10.94
C LEU A 58 15.90 -23.32 11.16
N ALA A 59 14.73 -23.92 10.94
CA ALA A 59 13.45 -23.28 11.20
C ALA A 59 13.33 -22.79 12.64
N THR A 60 13.75 -23.62 13.61
CA THR A 60 13.73 -23.25 15.03
C THR A 60 14.65 -22.06 15.33
N MET A 61 15.85 -22.00 14.75
CA MET A 61 16.78 -20.89 14.94
C MET A 61 16.27 -19.60 14.29
N LEU A 62 15.69 -19.67 13.11
CA LEU A 62 15.11 -18.53 12.41
C LEU A 62 13.93 -17.95 13.19
N TYR A 63 13.08 -18.81 13.75
CA TYR A 63 11.93 -18.38 14.54
C TYR A 63 12.36 -17.68 15.84
N TYR A 64 13.14 -18.36 16.68
CA TYR A 64 13.44 -17.87 18.03
C TYR A 64 14.58 -16.85 18.10
N TYR A 65 15.52 -16.89 17.16
CA TYR A 65 16.69 -16.02 17.20
C TYR A 65 16.66 -14.89 16.18
N LYS A 66 16.23 -15.17 14.95
CA LYS A 66 16.13 -14.13 13.91
C LYS A 66 14.75 -13.47 13.82
N ASN A 67 13.75 -14.03 14.51
CA ASN A 67 12.36 -13.59 14.45
C ASN A 67 11.79 -13.57 13.02
N ASP A 68 12.30 -14.45 12.15
CA ASP A 68 11.84 -14.60 10.78
C ASP A 68 10.81 -15.71 10.68
N VAL A 69 9.54 -15.35 10.95
CA VAL A 69 8.41 -16.28 10.95
C VAL A 69 8.15 -16.83 9.54
N ASN A 70 8.43 -16.05 8.48
CA ASN A 70 8.17 -16.48 7.11
C ASN A 70 9.10 -17.63 6.71
N LEU A 71 10.41 -17.44 6.83
CA LEU A 71 11.40 -18.49 6.52
C LEU A 71 11.26 -19.66 7.49
N ALA A 72 11.01 -19.39 8.78
CA ALA A 72 10.81 -20.46 9.75
C ALA A 72 9.62 -21.36 9.39
N SER A 73 8.49 -20.75 8.97
CA SER A 73 7.30 -21.52 8.56
C SER A 73 7.53 -22.31 7.27
N GLU A 74 8.32 -21.79 6.33
CA GLU A 74 8.67 -22.48 5.10
C GLU A 74 9.53 -23.74 5.40
N TYR A 75 10.60 -23.55 6.14
CA TYR A 75 11.50 -24.66 6.45
C TYR A 75 10.91 -25.72 7.40
N ILE A 76 9.98 -25.32 8.29
CA ILE A 76 9.28 -26.31 9.12
C ILE A 76 8.29 -27.13 8.28
N ASN A 77 7.69 -26.54 7.25
CA ASN A 77 6.82 -27.23 6.31
C ASN A 77 7.59 -28.29 5.51
N GLU A 78 8.75 -27.92 4.94
CA GLU A 78 9.65 -28.84 4.24
C GLU A 78 10.07 -29.98 5.17
N ALA A 79 10.49 -29.68 6.41
CA ALA A 79 10.84 -30.71 7.38
C ALA A 79 9.67 -31.65 7.70
N PHE A 80 8.44 -31.14 7.72
CA PHE A 80 7.24 -31.94 7.97
C PHE A 80 6.92 -32.87 6.77
N GLU A 81 7.03 -32.35 5.56
CA GLU A 81 6.84 -33.13 4.33
C GLU A 81 7.86 -34.27 4.23
N ASP A 82 9.14 -33.99 4.50
CA ASP A 82 10.19 -34.98 4.53
C ASP A 82 9.97 -36.07 5.60
N ALA A 83 9.59 -35.65 6.82
CA ALA A 83 9.29 -36.60 7.89
C ALA A 83 8.08 -37.48 7.56
N THR A 84 7.09 -36.91 6.88
CA THR A 84 5.87 -37.62 6.45
C THR A 84 6.18 -38.61 5.33
N PHE A 85 7.04 -38.25 4.37
CA PHE A 85 7.46 -39.11 3.27
C PHE A 85 8.10 -40.40 3.77
N TYR A 86 8.97 -40.34 4.78
CA TYR A 86 9.59 -41.50 5.39
C TYR A 86 8.75 -42.21 6.45
N GLY A 87 7.58 -41.67 6.81
CA GLY A 87 6.67 -42.27 7.80
C GLY A 87 7.26 -42.37 9.21
N THR A 88 8.25 -41.55 9.55
CA THR A 88 8.97 -41.60 10.83
C THR A 88 8.14 -40.95 11.93
N ARG A 89 7.35 -41.75 12.67
CA ARG A 89 6.40 -41.27 13.71
C ARG A 89 7.03 -40.32 14.72
N HIS A 90 8.27 -40.62 15.18
CA HIS A 90 8.94 -39.75 16.14
C HIS A 90 9.20 -38.33 15.58
N ARG A 91 9.69 -38.24 14.34
CA ARG A 91 10.00 -36.96 13.68
C ARG A 91 8.69 -36.18 13.41
N ILE A 92 7.66 -36.85 12.91
CA ILE A 92 6.33 -36.25 12.69
C ILE A 92 5.80 -35.66 13.99
N ASN A 93 5.87 -36.38 15.11
CA ASN A 93 5.40 -35.89 16.40
C ASN A 93 6.19 -34.66 16.87
N VAL A 94 7.52 -34.66 16.76
CA VAL A 94 8.36 -33.52 17.19
C VAL A 94 8.10 -32.29 16.33
N ILE A 95 8.00 -32.45 15.01
CA ILE A 95 7.71 -31.34 14.10
C ILE A 95 6.25 -30.88 14.27
N GLY A 96 5.33 -31.83 14.45
CA GLY A 96 3.92 -31.56 14.65
C GLY A 96 3.58 -30.69 15.89
N THR A 97 4.47 -30.61 16.88
CA THR A 97 4.32 -29.67 18.00
C THR A 97 4.75 -28.25 17.66
N LEU A 98 5.72 -28.06 16.76
CA LEU A 98 6.25 -26.78 16.32
C LEU A 98 5.47 -26.19 15.15
N PHE A 99 5.00 -27.05 14.26
CA PHE A 99 4.31 -26.68 13.03
C PHE A 99 3.11 -25.74 13.25
N PRO A 100 2.16 -26.02 14.16
CA PRO A 100 1.03 -25.14 14.39
C PRO A 100 1.42 -23.75 14.91
N VAL A 101 2.51 -23.69 15.69
CA VAL A 101 3.02 -22.41 16.23
C VAL A 101 3.55 -21.54 15.10
N PHE A 102 4.44 -22.06 14.27
CA PHE A 102 5.10 -21.28 13.22
C PHE A 102 4.13 -20.90 12.09
N VAL A 103 3.34 -21.87 11.64
CA VAL A 103 2.36 -21.64 10.57
C VAL A 103 1.18 -20.79 11.06
N GLY A 104 0.75 -21.01 12.30
CA GLY A 104 -0.34 -20.21 12.90
C GLY A 104 0.04 -18.74 13.04
N GLU A 105 1.26 -18.44 13.47
CA GLU A 105 1.75 -17.07 13.58
C GLU A 105 1.88 -16.40 12.20
N LYS A 106 2.40 -17.12 11.20
CA LYS A 106 2.44 -16.63 9.81
C LYS A 106 1.05 -16.28 9.30
N LEU A 107 0.06 -17.17 9.48
CA LEU A 107 -1.32 -16.91 9.08
C LEU A 107 -1.91 -15.69 9.81
N GLY A 108 -1.60 -15.53 11.10
CA GLY A 108 -2.01 -14.36 11.87
C GLY A 108 -1.47 -13.06 11.28
N ILE A 109 -0.17 -13.02 10.95
CA ILE A 109 0.48 -11.87 10.30
C ILE A 109 -0.16 -11.55 8.94
N GLU A 110 -0.44 -12.59 8.14
CA GLU A 110 -1.08 -12.41 6.84
C GLU A 110 -2.52 -11.90 6.95
N GLN A 111 -3.28 -12.38 7.94
CA GLN A 111 -4.64 -11.90 8.21
C GLN A 111 -4.64 -10.42 8.59
N VAL A 112 -3.76 -10.01 9.51
CA VAL A 112 -3.63 -8.60 9.91
C VAL A 112 -3.25 -7.72 8.72
N LYS A 113 -2.30 -8.14 7.90
CA LYS A 113 -1.93 -7.40 6.67
C LYS A 113 -3.10 -7.26 5.71
N ARG A 114 -3.86 -8.33 5.49
CA ARG A 114 -5.05 -8.32 4.62
C ARG A 114 -6.12 -7.38 5.15
N GLN A 115 -6.38 -7.40 6.46
CA GLN A 115 -7.37 -6.54 7.10
C GLN A 115 -6.96 -5.05 7.01
N THR A 116 -5.71 -4.73 7.32
CA THR A 116 -5.17 -3.37 7.18
C THR A 116 -5.26 -2.86 5.74
N PHE A 117 -5.01 -3.72 4.76
CA PHE A 117 -5.14 -3.38 3.35
C PHE A 117 -6.60 -3.09 2.97
N GLN A 118 -7.54 -3.91 3.43
CA GLN A 118 -8.98 -3.70 3.21
C GLN A 118 -9.46 -2.38 3.82
N ASP A 119 -9.07 -2.08 5.06
CA ASP A 119 -9.43 -0.84 5.75
C ASP A 119 -8.88 0.39 5.04
N SER A 120 -7.64 0.33 4.58
CA SER A 120 -7.02 1.41 3.79
C SER A 120 -7.72 1.61 2.45
N PHE A 121 -8.15 0.53 1.79
CA PHE A 121 -8.88 0.59 0.53
C PHE A 121 -10.26 1.23 0.71
N ILE A 122 -10.99 0.86 1.77
CA ILE A 122 -12.29 1.47 2.11
C ILE A 122 -12.13 2.97 2.38
N LEU A 123 -11.16 3.37 3.18
CA LEU A 123 -10.89 4.77 3.50
C LEU A 123 -10.57 5.59 2.24
N SER A 124 -9.71 5.04 1.36
CA SER A 124 -9.37 5.68 0.07
C SER A 124 -10.58 5.82 -0.84
N SER A 125 -11.45 4.81 -0.89
CA SER A 125 -12.69 4.84 -1.68
C SER A 125 -13.65 5.93 -1.20
N VAL A 126 -13.87 6.05 0.12
CA VAL A 126 -14.70 7.11 0.70
C VAL A 126 -14.15 8.49 0.36
N PHE A 127 -12.84 8.69 0.47
CA PHE A 127 -12.19 9.95 0.12
C PHE A 127 -12.38 10.31 -1.36
N ALA A 128 -12.26 9.34 -2.26
CA ALA A 128 -12.52 9.54 -3.69
C ALA A 128 -13.96 10.00 -3.97
N VAL A 129 -14.94 9.40 -3.31
CA VAL A 129 -16.36 9.80 -3.44
C VAL A 129 -16.57 11.25 -2.98
N VAL A 130 -15.98 11.65 -1.86
CA VAL A 130 -16.07 13.03 -1.35
C VAL A 130 -15.47 14.03 -2.34
N LEU A 131 -14.32 13.69 -2.96
CA LEU A 131 -13.70 14.54 -3.98
C LEU A 131 -14.61 14.70 -5.22
N ILE A 132 -15.25 13.63 -5.67
CA ILE A 132 -16.19 13.69 -6.81
C ILE A 132 -17.35 14.62 -6.49
N ILE A 133 -17.95 14.52 -5.31
CA ILE A 133 -19.04 15.40 -4.85
C ILE A 133 -18.58 16.85 -4.83
N ALA A 134 -17.38 17.13 -4.30
CA ALA A 134 -16.83 18.48 -4.26
C ALA A 134 -16.62 19.06 -5.67
N ILE A 135 -16.12 18.27 -6.61
CA ILE A 135 -15.96 18.68 -8.01
C ILE A 135 -17.30 19.02 -8.65
N ILE A 136 -18.32 18.19 -8.47
CA ILE A 136 -19.67 18.43 -8.98
C ILE A 136 -20.22 19.74 -8.39
N TYR A 137 -20.05 19.97 -7.09
CA TYR A 137 -20.49 21.20 -6.43
C TYR A 137 -19.81 22.45 -7.03
N ILE A 138 -18.50 22.41 -7.23
CA ILE A 138 -17.73 23.51 -7.85
C ILE A 138 -18.22 23.79 -9.28
N LEU A 139 -18.47 22.76 -10.07
CA LEU A 139 -18.97 22.91 -11.45
C LEU A 139 -20.38 23.55 -11.46
N MET A 140 -21.24 23.18 -10.52
CA MET A 140 -22.56 23.80 -10.37
C MET A 140 -22.44 25.29 -10.00
N GLN A 141 -21.58 25.64 -9.06
CA GLN A 141 -21.31 27.03 -8.65
C GLN A 141 -20.75 27.86 -9.82
N MET A 142 -19.82 27.32 -10.58
CA MET A 142 -19.27 27.98 -11.76
C MET A 142 -20.35 28.26 -12.82
N LYS A 143 -21.27 27.32 -13.04
CA LYS A 143 -22.40 27.49 -13.96
C LYS A 143 -23.36 28.59 -13.49
N HIS A 144 -23.63 28.64 -12.21
CA HIS A 144 -24.47 29.69 -11.61
C HIS A 144 -23.81 31.07 -11.75
N LEU A 145 -22.54 31.17 -11.44
CA LEU A 145 -21.77 32.43 -11.55
C LEU A 145 -21.70 32.96 -12.99
N ARG A 146 -21.52 32.08 -13.97
CA ARG A 146 -21.53 32.44 -15.40
C ARG A 146 -22.88 33.02 -15.81
N ARG A 147 -23.99 32.43 -15.37
CA ARG A 147 -25.34 32.93 -15.65
C ARG A 147 -25.58 34.32 -15.03
N SER A 148 -25.14 34.51 -13.79
CA SER A 148 -25.24 35.81 -13.11
C SER A 148 -24.44 36.89 -13.82
N ARG A 149 -23.21 36.61 -14.26
CA ARG A 149 -22.39 37.54 -15.05
C ARG A 149 -23.06 37.92 -16.37
N GLN A 150 -23.60 36.97 -17.11
CA GLN A 150 -24.29 37.25 -18.36
C GLN A 150 -25.55 38.11 -18.15
N LEU A 151 -26.26 37.92 -17.04
CA LEU A 151 -27.44 38.76 -16.72
C LEU A 151 -27.00 40.18 -16.39
N LEU A 152 -25.97 40.36 -15.57
CA LEU A 152 -25.40 41.69 -15.25
C LEU A 152 -24.94 42.44 -16.50
N GLU A 153 -24.25 41.73 -17.40
CA GLU A 153 -23.79 42.33 -18.66
C GLU A 153 -24.98 42.81 -19.54
N LYS A 154 -26.03 41.98 -19.68
CA LYS A 154 -27.25 42.39 -20.38
C LYS A 154 -27.96 43.57 -19.74
N LEU A 155 -28.03 43.63 -18.41
CA LEU A 155 -28.63 44.76 -17.69
C LEU A 155 -27.79 46.04 -17.88
N ASN A 156 -26.46 45.92 -17.85
CA ASN A 156 -25.58 47.07 -18.05
C ASN A 156 -25.67 47.62 -19.47
N LEU A 157 -25.79 46.76 -20.49
CA LEU A 157 -26.04 47.19 -21.88
C LEU A 157 -27.39 47.93 -22.01
N LYS A 158 -28.48 47.40 -21.43
CA LYS A 158 -29.78 48.07 -21.43
C LYS A 158 -29.76 49.41 -20.70
N LEU A 159 -29.06 49.52 -19.57
CA LEU A 159 -28.91 50.77 -18.83
C LEU A 159 -28.12 51.81 -19.65
N SER A 160 -27.03 51.38 -20.31
CA SER A 160 -26.24 52.23 -21.19
C SER A 160 -27.08 52.75 -22.37
N GLU A 161 -27.89 51.91 -22.99
CA GLU A 161 -28.79 52.28 -24.09
C GLU A 161 -29.87 53.24 -23.62
N ALA A 162 -30.49 53.00 -22.46
CA ALA A 162 -31.49 53.94 -21.88
C ALA A 162 -30.84 55.29 -21.55
N ASN A 163 -29.64 55.33 -21.02
CA ASN A 163 -28.92 56.59 -20.77
C ASN A 163 -28.56 57.32 -22.08
N ARG A 164 -28.18 56.59 -23.12
CA ARG A 164 -27.93 57.20 -24.43
C ARG A 164 -29.19 57.85 -25.02
N ILE A 165 -30.33 57.15 -24.94
CA ILE A 165 -31.62 57.66 -25.38
C ILE A 165 -31.99 58.91 -24.59
N LYS A 166 -31.90 58.86 -23.23
CA LYS A 166 -32.16 60.00 -22.35
C LYS A 166 -31.32 61.23 -22.72
N ASN A 167 -30.02 61.03 -22.94
CA ASN A 167 -29.10 62.12 -23.30
C ASN A 167 -29.43 62.68 -24.68
N SER A 168 -29.88 61.89 -25.66
CA SER A 168 -30.33 62.33 -26.96
C SER A 168 -31.64 63.21 -26.85
N TYR A 169 -32.58 62.77 -26.01
CA TYR A 169 -33.78 63.60 -25.74
C TYR A 169 -33.43 64.92 -25.08
N ILE A 170 -32.58 64.96 -24.08
CA ILE A 170 -32.14 66.20 -23.44
C ILE A 170 -31.45 67.10 -24.45
N GLY A 171 -30.58 66.55 -25.33
CA GLY A 171 -29.93 67.32 -26.40
C GLY A 171 -30.94 67.95 -27.35
N HIS A 172 -31.97 67.19 -27.79
CA HIS A 172 -33.05 67.74 -28.65
C HIS A 172 -33.92 68.84 -27.96
N TYR A 173 -34.22 68.65 -26.66
CA TYR A 173 -34.94 69.65 -25.90
C TYR A 173 -34.18 70.95 -25.73
N LEU A 174 -32.88 70.89 -25.47
CA LEU A 174 -32.00 72.04 -25.37
C LEU A 174 -31.89 72.77 -26.70
N ASP A 175 -31.74 72.07 -27.84
CA ASP A 175 -31.62 72.63 -29.16
C ASP A 175 -32.97 73.36 -29.55
N ALA A 176 -34.16 72.72 -29.22
CA ALA A 176 -35.46 73.32 -29.46
C ALA A 176 -35.69 74.58 -28.62
N THR A 177 -35.32 74.56 -27.32
CA THR A 177 -35.41 75.70 -26.45
C THR A 177 -34.50 76.87 -26.87
N PHE A 178 -33.25 76.55 -27.31
CA PHE A 178 -32.32 77.56 -27.86
C PHE A 178 -32.88 78.21 -29.12
N LYS A 179 -33.48 77.42 -30.04
CA LYS A 179 -34.12 77.99 -31.25
C LYS A 179 -35.31 78.92 -30.91
N LEU A 180 -36.14 78.50 -29.94
CA LEU A 180 -37.25 79.34 -29.46
C LEU A 180 -36.76 80.65 -28.82
N VAL A 181 -35.72 80.61 -28.00
CA VAL A 181 -35.15 81.80 -27.38
C VAL A 181 -34.60 82.74 -28.45
N ASN A 182 -33.83 82.25 -29.42
CA ASN A 182 -33.30 83.08 -30.53
C ASN A 182 -34.39 83.63 -31.42
N GLN A 183 -35.52 82.95 -31.61
CA GLN A 183 -36.68 83.50 -32.33
C GLN A 183 -37.35 84.65 -31.58
N LEU A 184 -37.49 84.53 -30.26
CA LEU A 184 -38.00 85.57 -29.40
C LEU A 184 -37.11 86.82 -29.37
N ASP A 185 -35.76 86.64 -29.30
CA ASP A 185 -34.82 87.76 -29.37
C ASP A 185 -34.93 88.53 -30.70
N ASN A 186 -35.11 87.84 -31.81
CA ASN A 186 -35.35 88.46 -33.13
C ASN A 186 -36.74 89.16 -33.32
N PHE A 187 -37.67 88.90 -32.43
CA PHE A 187 -39.01 89.57 -32.45
C PHE A 187 -39.05 90.84 -31.58
N VAL A 188 -38.08 91.01 -30.68
CA VAL A 188 -38.03 92.12 -29.72
C VAL A 188 -37.19 93.29 -30.23
N LEU A 189 -36.40 93.11 -31.28
CA LEU A 189 -35.65 94.10 -32.00
C LEU A 189 -36.42 94.61 -33.22
#